data_2d7dd0a093decf467ff0d1092948af20
#
_entry.id   2d7dd0a093decf467ff0d1092948af20
#
_cell.length_a   1.000
_cell.length_b   1.000
_cell.length_c   1.000
_cell.angle_alpha   90.00
_cell.angle_beta   90.00
_cell.angle_gamma   90.00
#
_symmetry.space_group_name_H-M   'P 1'
#
loop_
_entity.id
_entity.type
_entity.pdbx_description
1 polymer ?
#
loop_
_entity_poly.entity_id
_entity_poly.type
_entity_poly.pdbx_seq_one_letter_code
_entity_poly.pdbx_strand_id
1 'polypeptide(L)'
;MSNLGLLLKVSFLNTIGINKLRESSKGENIKKISIGILILFSIIVLIGSMFSLMLDLADMLKKVNQMELLLVIGFLGAVIFNLINSIYKAPSYLYQARDYEMLSSLPIKDSTIFASKIILLVSSNYLYSAFIMLIPSLVYFIKGNISFIYMINLLIMFITTPFIPIIISSIITYLIGRLSYNSRYKNSILIIGSILATLAIILLSYNMNNFLEVIIKNSSSIIEISKKIYIPAYYFIDGLKNNNLLSVLIFSFLSIMPFIVFILIFSKGFRKINSKMTEGHKVNDYKVKGLKSSKPIKALLNKELKRYFSSYIYVLNTSFGLVLLGVLAVGIIILGKDKIATIINLSSYTSMFNVQITMIIMFCIFMSCTTSSSISLEGKNLWILKSLPIDELDIFKSKLGINILLVLPIALISFLLISIKLKFSIFYIIIMSILIIVSSFFIALYGLFINLLYPKLDYINEVEVVKRGLSSTISIFSSLAYLGIYGAIYYFLKLDFNVLLILATTITLAMDLILWKIIKTKGVNLFRNLG
;
A
#
# COMPACT_ATOMS: atom_id res chain seq x y z
N MET A 1 12.80 -19.26 -29.10
CA MET A 1 12.74 -18.82 -27.68
C MET A 1 12.10 -19.94 -26.86
N SER A 2 12.62 -20.25 -25.68
CA SER A 2 11.97 -21.23 -24.79
C SER A 2 10.59 -20.69 -24.36
N ASN A 3 9.62 -21.58 -24.12
CA ASN A 3 8.29 -21.19 -23.63
C ASN A 3 8.36 -20.31 -22.36
N LEU A 4 9.36 -20.52 -21.51
CA LEU A 4 9.64 -19.69 -20.34
C LEU A 4 9.99 -18.25 -20.73
N GLY A 5 10.88 -18.08 -21.71
CA GLY A 5 11.29 -16.74 -22.16
C GLY A 5 10.14 -15.94 -22.79
N LEU A 6 9.24 -16.60 -23.51
CA LEU A 6 8.03 -15.97 -24.05
C LEU A 6 7.06 -15.55 -22.94
N LEU A 7 6.79 -16.43 -21.97
CA LEU A 7 5.93 -16.11 -20.83
C LEU A 7 6.47 -14.92 -20.01
N LEU A 8 7.76 -14.91 -19.74
CA LEU A 8 8.41 -13.82 -19.03
C LEU A 8 8.31 -12.50 -19.82
N LYS A 9 8.62 -12.51 -21.11
CA LYS A 9 8.53 -11.33 -21.97
C LYS A 9 7.12 -10.73 -21.94
N VAL A 10 6.09 -11.55 -22.16
CA VAL A 10 4.69 -11.09 -22.14
C VAL A 10 4.31 -10.53 -20.75
N SER A 11 4.69 -11.22 -19.69
CA SER A 11 4.36 -10.81 -18.32
C SER A 11 5.07 -9.52 -17.92
N PHE A 12 6.35 -9.34 -18.29
CA PHE A 12 7.08 -8.09 -18.04
C PHE A 12 6.51 -6.91 -18.86
N LEU A 13 6.22 -7.11 -20.14
CA LEU A 13 5.61 -6.07 -20.98
C LEU A 13 4.25 -5.62 -20.45
N ASN A 14 3.44 -6.57 -19.95
CA ASN A 14 2.16 -6.26 -19.32
C ASN A 14 2.33 -5.54 -17.97
N THR A 15 3.32 -5.93 -17.17
CA THR A 15 3.58 -5.32 -15.86
C THR A 15 4.08 -3.88 -15.98
N ILE A 16 4.96 -3.63 -16.96
CA ILE A 16 5.53 -2.29 -17.22
C ILE A 16 4.56 -1.41 -18.04
N GLY A 17 3.59 -2.03 -18.74
CA GLY A 17 2.59 -1.30 -19.54
C GLY A 17 3.14 -0.72 -20.84
N ILE A 18 4.28 -1.22 -21.35
CA ILE A 18 4.93 -0.73 -22.58
C ILE A 18 4.00 -0.86 -23.81
N ASN A 19 3.17 -1.91 -23.87
CA ASN A 19 2.21 -2.08 -24.96
C ASN A 19 1.22 -0.90 -25.06
N LYS A 20 0.81 -0.32 -23.92
CA LYS A 20 -0.05 0.87 -23.88
C LYS A 20 0.65 2.15 -24.30
N LEU A 21 1.99 2.20 -24.23
CA LEU A 21 2.78 3.33 -24.75
C LEU A 21 2.85 3.32 -26.28
N ARG A 22 2.81 2.14 -26.88
CA ARG A 22 2.95 1.95 -28.33
C ARG A 22 1.67 2.31 -29.11
N GLU A 23 0.50 2.17 -28.47
CA GLU A 23 -0.81 2.41 -29.08
C GLU A 23 -1.37 3.82 -28.84
N SER A 24 -0.66 4.67 -28.10
CA SER A 24 -1.16 5.99 -27.68
C SER A 24 -0.81 7.11 -28.66
N SER A 25 -1.70 8.11 -28.78
CA SER A 25 -1.49 9.32 -29.61
C SER A 25 -0.31 10.17 -29.11
N LYS A 26 0.27 11.03 -29.99
CA LYS A 26 1.41 11.91 -29.63
C LYS A 26 1.17 12.75 -28.37
N GLY A 27 -0.05 13.28 -28.19
CA GLY A 27 -0.39 14.11 -27.02
C GLY A 27 -0.47 13.33 -25.70
N GLU A 28 -0.89 12.04 -25.75
CA GLU A 28 -0.87 11.16 -24.60
C GLU A 28 0.55 10.71 -24.23
N ASN A 29 1.43 10.59 -25.21
CA ASN A 29 2.83 10.23 -24.98
C ASN A 29 3.59 11.31 -24.21
N ILE A 30 3.34 12.60 -24.49
CA ILE A 30 3.94 13.71 -23.73
C ILE A 30 3.50 13.68 -22.26
N LYS A 31 2.21 13.46 -21.99
CA LYS A 31 1.70 13.31 -20.61
C LYS A 31 2.32 12.11 -19.89
N LYS A 32 2.49 10.98 -20.56
CA LYS A 32 3.11 9.77 -19.99
C LYS A 32 4.59 9.97 -19.70
N ILE A 33 5.30 10.68 -20.58
CA ILE A 33 6.72 11.03 -20.39
C ILE A 33 6.88 11.98 -19.20
N SER A 34 6.02 13.00 -19.06
CA SER A 34 6.08 13.93 -17.91
C SER A 34 5.82 13.23 -16.58
N ILE A 35 4.87 12.29 -16.53
CA ILE A 35 4.64 11.45 -15.35
C ILE A 35 5.85 10.55 -15.07
N GLY A 36 6.47 9.98 -16.12
CA GLY A 36 7.69 9.18 -15.99
C GLY A 36 8.85 9.97 -15.38
N ILE A 37 9.05 11.21 -15.82
CA ILE A 37 10.08 12.12 -15.29
C ILE A 37 9.79 12.45 -13.81
N LEU A 38 8.54 12.72 -13.46
CA LEU A 38 8.13 12.98 -12.08
C LEU A 38 8.38 11.78 -11.16
N ILE A 39 8.11 10.58 -11.63
CA ILE A 39 8.39 9.33 -10.89
C ILE A 39 9.91 9.16 -10.72
N LEU A 40 10.70 9.35 -11.77
CA LEU A 40 12.15 9.28 -11.69
C LEU A 40 12.72 10.30 -10.70
N PHE A 41 12.27 11.55 -10.76
CA PHE A 41 12.65 12.58 -9.81
C PHE A 41 12.33 12.18 -8.36
N SER A 42 11.11 11.67 -8.12
CA SER A 42 10.70 11.21 -6.79
C SER A 42 11.58 10.05 -6.28
N ILE A 43 11.97 9.13 -7.16
CA ILE A 43 12.88 8.03 -6.84
C ILE A 43 14.27 8.56 -6.46
N ILE A 44 14.80 9.52 -7.22
CA ILE A 44 16.11 10.14 -6.95
C ILE A 44 16.09 10.84 -5.59
N VAL A 45 15.04 11.59 -5.29
CA VAL A 45 14.88 12.27 -3.99
C VAL A 45 14.82 11.26 -2.84
N LEU A 46 14.07 10.15 -3.01
CA LEU A 46 14.01 9.09 -2.01
C LEU A 46 15.36 8.39 -1.79
N ILE A 47 16.09 8.09 -2.87
CA ILE A 47 17.44 7.51 -2.75
C ILE A 47 18.36 8.48 -2.02
N GLY A 48 18.36 9.75 -2.40
CA GLY A 48 19.20 10.79 -1.80
C GLY A 48 18.91 10.97 -0.31
N SER A 49 17.64 11.05 0.06
CA SER A 49 17.25 11.19 1.48
C SER A 49 17.64 9.96 2.32
N MET A 50 17.42 8.76 1.80
CA MET A 50 17.80 7.53 2.50
C MET A 50 19.33 7.39 2.61
N PHE A 51 20.05 7.76 1.55
CA PHE A 51 21.51 7.75 1.54
C PHE A 51 22.08 8.73 2.58
N SER A 52 21.54 9.96 2.67
CA SER A 52 21.93 10.94 3.70
C SER A 52 21.68 10.41 5.11
N LEU A 53 20.51 9.85 5.39
CA LEU A 53 20.20 9.25 6.70
C LEU A 53 21.17 8.11 7.06
N MET A 54 21.54 7.28 6.09
CA MET A 54 22.49 6.20 6.32
C MET A 54 23.93 6.71 6.52
N LEU A 55 24.32 7.82 5.91
CA LEU A 55 25.61 8.47 6.18
C LEU A 55 25.70 8.98 7.62
N ASP A 56 24.66 9.68 8.09
CA ASP A 56 24.59 10.19 9.46
C ASP A 56 24.68 9.05 10.49
N LEU A 57 23.95 7.96 10.21
CA LEU A 57 23.95 6.76 11.03
C LEU A 57 25.34 6.06 11.01
N ALA A 58 26.01 6.03 9.85
CA ALA A 58 27.36 5.49 9.72
C ALA A 58 28.37 6.27 10.57
N ASP A 59 28.29 7.60 10.58
CA ASP A 59 29.19 8.46 11.36
C ASP A 59 28.97 8.25 12.88
N MET A 60 27.73 8.02 13.31
CA MET A 60 27.43 7.67 14.70
C MET A 60 27.98 6.27 15.07
N LEU A 61 27.77 5.28 14.20
CA LEU A 61 28.23 3.91 14.42
C LEU A 61 29.76 3.76 14.37
N LYS A 62 30.43 4.59 13.58
CA LYS A 62 31.88 4.64 13.50
C LYS A 62 32.52 5.06 14.84
N LYS A 63 31.87 6.00 15.57
CA LYS A 63 32.33 6.41 16.91
C LYS A 63 32.27 5.30 17.95
N VAL A 64 31.41 4.31 17.76
CA VAL A 64 31.19 3.18 18.66
C VAL A 64 31.88 1.90 18.13
N ASN A 65 32.62 1.98 17.02
CA ASN A 65 33.27 0.83 16.34
C ASN A 65 32.31 -0.29 15.94
N GLN A 66 31.04 0.05 15.59
CA GLN A 66 29.98 -0.91 15.29
C GLN A 66 29.38 -0.71 13.87
N MET A 67 30.22 -0.38 12.90
CA MET A 67 29.76 -0.15 11.52
C MET A 67 29.07 -1.36 10.86
N GLU A 68 29.35 -2.59 11.34
CA GLU A 68 28.68 -3.82 10.88
C GLU A 68 27.15 -3.74 11.00
N LEU A 69 26.65 -2.95 11.94
CA LEU A 69 25.21 -2.79 12.15
C LEU A 69 24.49 -2.25 10.90
N LEU A 70 25.16 -1.46 10.05
CA LEU A 70 24.62 -1.02 8.77
C LEU A 70 24.29 -2.20 7.85
N LEU A 71 25.19 -3.20 7.81
CA LEU A 71 24.98 -4.41 7.01
C LEU A 71 23.82 -5.24 7.56
N VAL A 72 23.73 -5.35 8.90
CA VAL A 72 22.64 -6.06 9.59
C VAL A 72 21.29 -5.40 9.30
N ILE A 73 21.19 -4.09 9.48
CA ILE A 73 19.95 -3.32 9.24
C ILE A 73 19.53 -3.44 7.77
N GLY A 74 20.45 -3.24 6.84
CA GLY A 74 20.17 -3.33 5.41
C GLY A 74 19.70 -4.73 5.01
N PHE A 75 20.39 -5.77 5.45
CA PHE A 75 20.07 -7.15 5.12
C PHE A 75 18.76 -7.62 5.75
N LEU A 76 18.61 -7.51 7.07
CA LEU A 76 17.40 -7.93 7.77
C LEU A 76 16.19 -7.10 7.33
N GLY A 77 16.36 -5.80 7.12
CA GLY A 77 15.34 -4.93 6.56
C GLY A 77 14.86 -5.43 5.20
N ALA A 78 15.78 -5.79 4.29
CA ALA A 78 15.46 -6.36 2.99
C ALA A 78 14.75 -7.72 3.12
N VAL A 79 15.21 -8.60 4.01
CA VAL A 79 14.59 -9.92 4.25
C VAL A 79 13.15 -9.76 4.73
N ILE A 80 12.91 -8.92 5.75
CA ILE A 80 11.57 -8.66 6.30
C ILE A 80 10.66 -8.04 5.24
N PHE A 81 11.16 -7.05 4.50
CA PHE A 81 10.37 -6.38 3.48
C PHE A 81 10.03 -7.31 2.30
N ASN A 82 10.99 -8.15 1.87
CA ASN A 82 10.76 -9.17 0.85
C ASN A 82 9.72 -10.20 1.32
N LEU A 83 9.75 -10.59 2.58
CA LEU A 83 8.78 -11.51 3.17
C LEU A 83 7.37 -10.89 3.14
N ILE A 84 7.21 -9.67 3.63
CA ILE A 84 5.93 -8.94 3.66
C ILE A 84 5.40 -8.73 2.23
N ASN A 85 6.23 -8.22 1.31
CA ASN A 85 5.86 -7.99 -0.09
C ASN A 85 5.45 -9.30 -0.79
N SER A 86 6.17 -10.39 -0.51
CA SER A 86 5.86 -11.69 -1.10
C SER A 86 4.58 -12.30 -0.51
N ILE A 87 4.32 -12.20 0.79
CA ILE A 87 3.03 -12.63 1.39
C ILE A 87 1.87 -11.88 0.74
N TYR A 88 2.04 -10.59 0.47
CA TYR A 88 1.01 -9.77 -0.18
C TYR A 88 0.78 -10.13 -1.65
N LYS A 89 1.85 -10.46 -2.40
CA LYS A 89 1.79 -10.73 -3.84
C LYS A 89 1.59 -12.20 -4.22
N ALA A 90 2.10 -13.14 -3.40
CA ALA A 90 2.04 -14.56 -3.72
C ALA A 90 0.63 -15.10 -4.00
N PRO A 91 -0.45 -14.67 -3.30
CA PRO A 91 -1.80 -15.12 -3.63
C PRO A 91 -2.18 -14.84 -5.08
N SER A 92 -1.94 -13.64 -5.56
CA SER A 92 -2.32 -13.20 -6.91
C SER A 92 -1.43 -13.77 -8.00
N TYR A 93 -0.17 -14.07 -7.70
CA TYR A 93 0.78 -14.63 -8.67
C TYR A 93 0.70 -16.16 -8.74
N LEU A 94 0.60 -16.84 -7.58
CA LEU A 94 0.77 -18.28 -7.48
C LEU A 94 -0.55 -19.06 -7.38
N TYR A 95 -1.58 -18.50 -6.71
CA TYR A 95 -2.74 -19.29 -6.29
C TYR A 95 -4.11 -18.80 -6.79
N GLN A 96 -4.20 -17.57 -7.26
CA GLN A 96 -5.44 -16.94 -7.75
C GLN A 96 -5.18 -16.20 -9.07
N ALA A 97 -4.24 -16.68 -9.86
CA ALA A 97 -3.91 -16.06 -11.12
C ALA A 97 -5.06 -16.28 -12.13
N ARG A 98 -5.75 -15.18 -12.49
CA ARG A 98 -6.86 -15.22 -13.47
C ARG A 98 -6.43 -15.73 -14.86
N ASP A 99 -5.14 -15.59 -15.16
CA ASP A 99 -4.54 -16.10 -16.40
C ASP A 99 -4.23 -17.61 -16.37
N TYR A 100 -4.42 -18.26 -15.20
CA TYR A 100 -4.11 -19.67 -15.06
C TYR A 100 -4.97 -20.55 -15.96
N GLU A 101 -6.27 -20.30 -16.05
CA GLU A 101 -7.19 -21.08 -16.91
C GLU A 101 -6.76 -21.02 -18.38
N MET A 102 -6.40 -19.80 -18.85
CA MET A 102 -5.91 -19.60 -20.20
C MET A 102 -4.54 -20.28 -20.41
N LEU A 103 -3.61 -20.15 -19.45
CA LEU A 103 -2.29 -20.75 -19.56
C LEU A 103 -2.31 -22.27 -19.46
N SER A 104 -3.23 -22.84 -18.68
CA SER A 104 -3.37 -24.29 -18.51
C SER A 104 -3.97 -24.99 -19.74
N SER A 105 -4.66 -24.23 -20.62
CA SER A 105 -5.17 -24.76 -21.90
C SER A 105 -4.09 -24.80 -22.99
N LEU A 106 -2.95 -24.14 -22.80
CA LEU A 106 -1.84 -24.16 -23.75
C LEU A 106 -0.94 -25.41 -23.54
N PRO A 107 -0.24 -25.87 -24.57
CA PRO A 107 0.67 -27.04 -24.48
C PRO A 107 1.99 -26.65 -23.78
N ILE A 108 1.89 -26.13 -22.55
CA ILE A 108 3.02 -25.67 -21.72
C ILE A 108 3.06 -26.50 -20.44
N LYS A 109 4.26 -26.93 -20.03
CA LYS A 109 4.44 -27.68 -18.78
C LYS A 109 4.09 -26.82 -17.57
N ASP A 110 3.34 -27.37 -16.60
CA ASP A 110 2.96 -26.68 -15.35
C ASP A 110 4.18 -26.12 -14.60
N SER A 111 5.31 -26.83 -14.65
CA SER A 111 6.59 -26.38 -14.08
C SER A 111 7.11 -25.08 -14.72
N THR A 112 6.90 -24.91 -16.03
CA THR A 112 7.31 -23.70 -16.76
C THR A 112 6.41 -22.51 -16.39
N ILE A 113 5.10 -22.74 -16.25
CA ILE A 113 4.15 -21.72 -15.80
C ILE A 113 4.49 -21.29 -14.37
N PHE A 114 4.70 -22.24 -13.47
CA PHE A 114 5.06 -21.97 -12.08
C PHE A 114 6.38 -21.20 -11.98
N ALA A 115 7.42 -21.63 -12.71
CA ALA A 115 8.72 -20.96 -12.73
C ALA A 115 8.60 -19.51 -13.23
N SER A 116 7.78 -19.24 -14.26
CA SER A 116 7.55 -17.88 -14.75
C SER A 116 6.93 -16.98 -13.68
N LYS A 117 5.97 -17.49 -12.92
CA LYS A 117 5.31 -16.74 -11.82
C LYS A 117 6.27 -16.47 -10.66
N ILE A 118 7.10 -17.45 -10.29
CA ILE A 118 8.13 -17.27 -9.26
C ILE A 118 9.16 -16.22 -9.69
N ILE A 119 9.65 -16.26 -10.94
CA ILE A 119 10.61 -15.26 -11.44
C ILE A 119 10.02 -13.85 -11.41
N LEU A 120 8.74 -13.67 -11.72
CA LEU A 120 8.05 -12.39 -11.59
C LEU A 120 7.98 -11.93 -10.12
N LEU A 121 7.75 -12.85 -9.20
CA LEU A 121 7.74 -12.54 -7.77
C LEU A 121 9.13 -12.11 -7.28
N VAL A 122 10.18 -12.83 -7.69
CA VAL A 122 11.59 -12.51 -7.42
C VAL A 122 11.93 -11.12 -7.96
N SER A 123 11.62 -10.85 -9.23
CA SER A 123 11.91 -9.55 -9.86
C SER A 123 11.22 -8.38 -9.14
N SER A 124 10.00 -8.61 -8.64
CA SER A 124 9.29 -7.59 -7.87
C SER A 124 9.94 -7.29 -6.50
N ASN A 125 10.69 -8.23 -5.95
CA ASN A 125 11.40 -8.06 -4.68
C ASN A 125 12.75 -7.36 -4.85
N TYR A 126 13.42 -7.52 -6.00
CA TYR A 126 14.70 -6.85 -6.23
C TYR A 126 14.61 -5.32 -6.14
N LEU A 127 13.51 -4.72 -6.58
CA LEU A 127 13.32 -3.27 -6.47
C LEU A 127 13.42 -2.80 -5.01
N TYR A 128 12.75 -3.49 -4.10
CA TYR A 128 12.77 -3.15 -2.67
C TYR A 128 14.10 -3.50 -2.01
N SER A 129 14.65 -4.66 -2.34
CA SER A 129 15.97 -5.06 -1.83
C SER A 129 17.07 -4.08 -2.25
N ALA A 130 16.99 -3.52 -3.46
CA ALA A 130 17.93 -2.52 -3.92
C ALA A 130 17.91 -1.26 -3.04
N PHE A 131 16.74 -0.77 -2.68
CA PHE A 131 16.64 0.40 -1.80
C PHE A 131 17.11 0.09 -0.37
N ILE A 132 16.65 -1.01 0.21
CA ILE A 132 16.81 -1.27 1.65
C ILE A 132 18.18 -1.86 1.96
N MET A 133 18.75 -2.69 1.08
CA MET A 133 20.02 -3.39 1.32
C MET A 133 21.22 -2.70 0.66
N LEU A 134 21.08 -2.28 -0.63
CA LEU A 134 22.25 -1.73 -1.33
C LEU A 134 22.66 -0.36 -0.76
N ILE A 135 21.73 0.50 -0.36
CA ILE A 135 22.07 1.85 0.15
C ILE A 135 22.92 1.75 1.42
N PRO A 136 22.52 1.04 2.50
CA PRO A 136 23.38 0.89 3.68
C PRO A 136 24.71 0.19 3.38
N SER A 137 24.68 -0.81 2.48
CA SER A 137 25.91 -1.53 2.09
C SER A 137 26.88 -0.66 1.29
N LEU A 138 26.38 0.24 0.43
CA LEU A 138 27.19 1.22 -0.28
C LEU A 138 27.79 2.25 0.68
N VAL A 139 27.01 2.73 1.66
CA VAL A 139 27.52 3.63 2.69
C VAL A 139 28.62 2.96 3.53
N TYR A 140 28.42 1.67 3.87
CA TYR A 140 29.44 0.88 4.55
C TYR A 140 30.74 0.77 3.74
N PHE A 141 30.63 0.55 2.42
CA PHE A 141 31.77 0.52 1.50
C PHE A 141 32.53 1.86 1.48
N ILE A 142 31.81 2.98 1.31
CA ILE A 142 32.42 4.33 1.19
C ILE A 142 33.12 4.74 2.50
N LYS A 143 32.48 4.52 3.66
CA LYS A 143 33.03 4.94 4.96
C LYS A 143 34.06 3.98 5.53
N GLY A 144 34.10 2.73 5.03
CA GLY A 144 34.99 1.67 5.49
C GLY A 144 36.30 1.55 4.73
N ASN A 145 36.51 2.30 3.62
CA ASN A 145 37.69 2.17 2.73
C ASN A 145 37.99 0.72 2.31
N ILE A 146 36.97 0.00 1.84
CA ILE A 146 37.02 -1.45 1.62
C ILE A 146 37.41 -1.74 0.16
N SER A 147 37.99 -2.93 -0.08
CA SER A 147 38.47 -3.38 -1.39
C SER A 147 37.33 -3.57 -2.39
N PHE A 148 37.62 -3.47 -3.70
CA PHE A 148 36.62 -3.67 -4.75
C PHE A 148 35.97 -5.07 -4.77
N ILE A 149 36.64 -6.08 -4.18
CA ILE A 149 36.12 -7.45 -4.00
C ILE A 149 34.78 -7.44 -3.24
N TYR A 150 34.61 -6.51 -2.29
CA TYR A 150 33.36 -6.30 -1.57
C TYR A 150 32.16 -6.10 -2.50
N MET A 151 32.32 -5.31 -3.55
CA MET A 151 31.22 -5.03 -4.51
C MET A 151 30.77 -6.28 -5.26
N ILE A 152 31.72 -7.16 -5.61
CA ILE A 152 31.42 -8.44 -6.26
C ILE A 152 30.66 -9.34 -5.30
N ASN A 153 31.14 -9.45 -4.06
CA ASN A 153 30.49 -10.24 -3.01
C ASN A 153 29.07 -9.71 -2.73
N LEU A 154 28.90 -8.39 -2.65
CA LEU A 154 27.61 -7.74 -2.44
C LEU A 154 26.63 -8.07 -3.58
N LEU A 155 27.06 -8.02 -4.83
CA LEU A 155 26.20 -8.35 -5.99
C LEU A 155 25.74 -9.80 -5.96
N ILE A 156 26.64 -10.74 -5.67
CA ILE A 156 26.29 -12.17 -5.57
C ILE A 156 25.25 -12.38 -4.46
N MET A 157 25.47 -11.80 -3.30
CA MET A 157 24.58 -11.94 -2.15
C MET A 157 23.26 -11.21 -2.35
N PHE A 158 23.26 -10.07 -3.04
CA PHE A 158 22.04 -9.34 -3.41
C PHE A 158 21.11 -10.18 -4.27
N ILE A 159 21.65 -10.89 -5.28
CA ILE A 159 20.86 -11.74 -6.18
C ILE A 159 20.15 -12.86 -5.41
N THR A 160 20.78 -13.42 -4.39
CA THR A 160 20.27 -14.58 -3.67
C THR A 160 19.42 -14.23 -2.45
N THR A 161 19.48 -12.99 -1.95
CA THR A 161 18.75 -12.51 -0.76
C THR A 161 17.23 -12.74 -0.81
N PRO A 162 16.49 -12.54 -1.92
CA PRO A 162 15.03 -12.69 -1.94
C PRO A 162 14.55 -14.16 -1.86
N PHE A 163 15.41 -15.16 -2.09
CA PHE A 163 14.97 -16.54 -2.31
C PHE A 163 14.35 -17.18 -1.07
N ILE A 164 14.99 -17.09 0.08
CA ILE A 164 14.45 -17.65 1.34
C ILE A 164 13.15 -16.95 1.76
N PRO A 165 13.04 -15.61 1.78
CA PRO A 165 11.78 -14.92 2.05
C PRO A 165 10.63 -15.36 1.15
N ILE A 166 10.90 -15.58 -0.14
CA ILE A 166 9.88 -16.03 -1.10
C ILE A 166 9.39 -17.45 -0.79
N ILE A 167 10.28 -18.37 -0.41
CA ILE A 167 9.89 -19.72 0.00
C ILE A 167 8.94 -19.64 1.20
N ILE A 168 9.36 -18.96 2.26
CA ILE A 168 8.60 -18.83 3.50
C ILE A 168 7.23 -18.20 3.24
N SER A 169 7.22 -17.08 2.51
CA SER A 169 5.98 -16.38 2.18
C SER A 169 5.03 -17.21 1.32
N SER A 170 5.56 -17.97 0.36
CA SER A 170 4.77 -18.83 -0.50
C SER A 170 4.13 -19.97 0.28
N ILE A 171 4.86 -20.57 1.23
CA ILE A 171 4.32 -21.61 2.12
C ILE A 171 3.25 -21.04 3.03
N ILE A 172 3.50 -19.89 3.68
CA ILE A 172 2.53 -19.21 4.54
C ILE A 172 1.26 -18.89 3.76
N THR A 173 1.41 -18.34 2.56
CA THR A 173 0.27 -17.98 1.69
C THR A 173 -0.52 -19.22 1.25
N TYR A 174 0.16 -20.32 0.97
CA TYR A 174 -0.48 -21.59 0.67
C TYR A 174 -1.29 -22.10 1.87
N LEU A 175 -0.74 -22.08 3.07
CA LEU A 175 -1.43 -22.49 4.29
C LEU A 175 -2.65 -21.61 4.57
N ILE A 176 -2.50 -20.28 4.47
CA ILE A 176 -3.61 -19.32 4.62
C ILE A 176 -4.68 -19.59 3.55
N GLY A 177 -4.28 -19.80 2.31
CA GLY A 177 -5.19 -20.13 1.22
C GLY A 177 -5.98 -21.41 1.49
N ARG A 178 -5.31 -22.46 1.97
CA ARG A 178 -5.92 -23.76 2.31
C ARG A 178 -6.89 -23.65 3.50
N LEU A 179 -6.53 -22.91 4.53
CA LEU A 179 -7.38 -22.66 5.71
C LEU A 179 -8.59 -21.78 5.35
N SER A 180 -8.38 -20.80 4.48
CA SER A 180 -9.44 -19.88 4.05
C SER A 180 -10.38 -20.47 3.01
N TYR A 181 -10.01 -21.58 2.33
CA TYR A 181 -10.80 -22.19 1.27
C TYR A 181 -12.21 -22.58 1.71
N ASN A 182 -12.37 -23.12 2.91
CA ASN A 182 -13.66 -23.50 3.48
C ASN A 182 -14.31 -22.38 4.32
N SER A 183 -13.68 -21.25 4.48
CA SER A 183 -14.19 -20.17 5.33
C SER A 183 -15.03 -19.18 4.55
N ARG A 184 -16.30 -19.02 4.97
CA ARG A 184 -17.20 -17.97 4.51
C ARG A 184 -16.66 -16.55 4.78
N TYR A 185 -15.68 -16.45 5.70
CA TYR A 185 -15.12 -15.19 6.21
C TYR A 185 -13.69 -14.90 5.72
N LYS A 186 -13.25 -15.52 4.61
CA LYS A 186 -11.90 -15.35 4.05
C LYS A 186 -11.45 -13.89 3.99
N ASN A 187 -12.28 -13.04 3.40
CA ASN A 187 -11.95 -11.62 3.23
C ASN A 187 -11.93 -10.87 4.57
N SER A 188 -12.84 -11.19 5.49
CA SER A 188 -12.86 -10.60 6.83
C SER A 188 -11.60 -10.96 7.64
N ILE A 189 -11.11 -12.19 7.55
CA ILE A 189 -9.87 -12.63 8.21
C ILE A 189 -8.67 -11.89 7.63
N LEU A 190 -8.60 -11.71 6.31
CA LEU A 190 -7.54 -10.94 5.66
C LEU A 190 -7.59 -9.46 6.06
N ILE A 191 -8.77 -8.87 6.13
CA ILE A 191 -8.96 -7.47 6.54
C ILE A 191 -8.51 -7.28 8.00
N ILE A 192 -9.01 -8.10 8.92
CA ILE A 192 -8.66 -8.01 10.34
C ILE A 192 -7.16 -8.25 10.55
N GLY A 193 -6.61 -9.29 9.91
CA GLY A 193 -5.18 -9.60 10.00
C GLY A 193 -4.29 -8.47 9.51
N SER A 194 -4.66 -7.80 8.43
CA SER A 194 -3.89 -6.67 7.90
C SER A 194 -4.03 -5.41 8.76
N ILE A 195 -5.20 -5.15 9.33
CA ILE A 195 -5.39 -4.06 10.30
C ILE A 195 -4.53 -4.31 11.54
N LEU A 196 -4.55 -5.53 12.09
CA LEU A 196 -3.71 -5.89 13.23
C LEU A 196 -2.22 -5.78 12.91
N ALA A 197 -1.79 -6.19 11.70
CA ALA A 197 -0.40 -6.03 11.26
C ALA A 197 -0.01 -4.54 11.16
N THR A 198 -0.91 -3.70 10.65
CA THR A 198 -0.68 -2.24 10.58
C THR A 198 -0.58 -1.64 11.98
N LEU A 199 -1.46 -2.05 12.89
CA LEU A 199 -1.41 -1.65 14.31
C LEU A 199 -0.10 -2.08 14.98
N ALA A 200 0.34 -3.31 14.74
CA ALA A 200 1.62 -3.81 15.27
C ALA A 200 2.81 -2.97 14.76
N ILE A 201 2.82 -2.61 13.48
CA ILE A 201 3.86 -1.75 12.89
C ILE A 201 3.86 -0.37 13.56
N ILE A 202 2.68 0.24 13.78
CA ILE A 202 2.58 1.56 14.44
C ILE A 202 3.06 1.48 15.88
N LEU A 203 2.69 0.43 16.62
CA LEU A 203 3.15 0.22 17.99
C LEU A 203 4.67 -0.01 18.07
N LEU A 204 5.24 -0.72 17.10
CA LEU A 204 6.69 -0.88 16.99
C LEU A 204 7.39 0.45 16.65
N SER A 205 6.76 1.28 15.81
CA SER A 205 7.29 2.61 15.47
C SER A 205 7.24 3.59 16.65
N TYR A 206 6.43 3.32 17.66
CA TYR A 206 6.31 4.15 18.86
C TYR A 206 7.63 4.36 19.61
N ASN A 207 8.49 3.36 19.60
CA ASN A 207 9.79 3.42 20.26
C ASN A 207 10.94 3.90 19.34
N MET A 208 10.63 4.39 18.13
CA MET A 208 11.68 4.67 17.13
C MET A 208 12.66 5.78 17.53
N ASN A 209 12.27 6.78 18.31
CA ASN A 209 13.21 7.81 18.78
C ASN A 209 14.21 7.24 19.80
N ASN A 210 13.76 6.33 20.68
CA ASN A 210 14.65 5.57 21.55
C ASN A 210 15.31 4.37 20.82
N PHE A 211 14.73 3.97 19.66
CA PHE A 211 15.16 2.80 18.92
C PHE A 211 16.56 2.98 18.33
N LEU A 212 16.91 4.14 17.82
CA LEU A 212 18.28 4.44 17.35
C LEU A 212 19.27 4.42 18.51
N GLU A 213 18.94 5.04 19.65
CA GLU A 213 19.79 4.97 20.84
C GLU A 213 19.91 3.54 21.39
N VAL A 214 18.80 2.80 21.44
CA VAL A 214 18.77 1.40 21.85
C VAL A 214 19.55 0.51 20.87
N ILE A 215 19.43 0.77 19.57
CA ILE A 215 20.20 0.07 18.54
C ILE A 215 21.69 0.35 18.72
N ILE A 216 22.09 1.60 18.94
CA ILE A 216 23.49 1.97 19.12
C ILE A 216 24.02 1.39 20.42
N LYS A 217 23.30 1.50 21.54
CA LYS A 217 23.69 0.96 22.84
C LYS A 217 23.76 -0.58 22.86
N ASN A 218 22.89 -1.25 22.13
CA ASN A 218 22.82 -2.73 22.07
C ASN A 218 23.31 -3.30 20.73
N SER A 219 24.12 -2.54 20.01
CA SER A 219 24.58 -2.91 18.66
C SER A 219 25.26 -4.29 18.61
N SER A 220 26.14 -4.60 19.57
CA SER A 220 26.79 -5.91 19.69
C SER A 220 25.78 -7.04 19.89
N SER A 221 24.83 -6.85 20.81
CA SER A 221 23.79 -7.85 21.09
C SER A 221 22.88 -8.08 19.88
N ILE A 222 22.52 -7.02 19.14
CA ILE A 222 21.69 -7.12 17.94
C ILE A 222 22.44 -7.90 16.84
N ILE A 223 23.72 -7.64 16.66
CA ILE A 223 24.55 -8.35 15.71
C ILE A 223 24.63 -9.84 16.08
N GLU A 224 24.89 -10.17 17.34
CA GLU A 224 24.95 -11.57 17.81
C GLU A 224 23.61 -12.29 17.69
N ILE A 225 22.51 -11.65 18.10
CA ILE A 225 21.17 -12.23 18.03
C ILE A 225 20.78 -12.47 16.55
N SER A 226 21.07 -11.52 15.66
CA SER A 226 20.77 -11.68 14.23
C SER A 226 21.53 -12.86 13.62
N LYS A 227 22.79 -13.06 14.00
CA LYS A 227 23.62 -14.18 13.56
C LYS A 227 23.11 -15.53 14.09
N LYS A 228 22.54 -15.56 15.31
CA LYS A 228 22.01 -16.79 15.93
C LYS A 228 20.62 -17.17 15.41
N ILE A 229 19.70 -16.20 15.26
CA ILE A 229 18.32 -16.45 14.83
C ILE A 229 18.23 -16.76 13.34
N TYR A 230 18.99 -16.05 12.52
CA TYR A 230 18.94 -16.21 11.07
C TYR A 230 20.33 -16.54 10.53
N ILE A 231 20.64 -17.83 10.43
CA ILE A 231 21.94 -18.35 10.00
C ILE A 231 22.47 -17.66 8.73
N PRO A 232 21.68 -17.37 7.68
CA PRO A 232 22.17 -16.64 6.51
C PRO A 232 22.71 -15.24 6.83
N ALA A 233 22.23 -14.57 7.90
CA ALA A 233 22.75 -13.27 8.31
C ALA A 233 24.22 -13.35 8.79
N TYR A 234 24.60 -14.43 9.44
CA TYR A 234 25.99 -14.65 9.82
C TYR A 234 26.90 -14.65 8.60
N TYR A 235 26.60 -15.51 7.61
CA TYR A 235 27.42 -15.63 6.40
C TYR A 235 27.38 -14.37 5.53
N PHE A 236 26.25 -13.63 5.54
CA PHE A 236 26.15 -12.35 4.86
C PHE A 236 27.10 -11.32 5.44
N ILE A 237 27.12 -11.18 6.77
CA ILE A 237 27.97 -10.20 7.46
C ILE A 237 29.44 -10.60 7.32
N ASP A 238 29.79 -11.88 7.55
CA ASP A 238 31.15 -12.38 7.47
C ASP A 238 31.73 -12.26 6.05
N GLY A 239 30.91 -12.60 5.04
CA GLY A 239 31.32 -12.50 3.65
C GLY A 239 31.58 -11.07 3.17
N LEU A 240 30.87 -10.08 3.71
CA LEU A 240 31.06 -8.67 3.35
C LEU A 240 32.08 -7.97 4.23
N LYS A 241 32.09 -8.22 5.54
CA LYS A 241 33.05 -7.60 6.48
C LYS A 241 34.48 -8.08 6.25
N ASN A 242 34.64 -9.40 6.19
CA ASN A 242 35.96 -10.03 6.11
C ASN A 242 36.37 -10.39 4.66
N ASN A 243 35.56 -10.03 3.67
CA ASN A 243 35.70 -10.45 2.27
C ASN A 243 35.91 -11.98 2.11
N ASN A 244 35.26 -12.76 2.97
CA ASN A 244 35.42 -14.21 3.00
C ASN A 244 34.60 -14.88 1.90
N LEU A 245 35.24 -15.32 0.82
CA LEU A 245 34.60 -15.99 -0.32
C LEU A 245 33.86 -17.27 0.09
N LEU A 246 34.35 -17.99 1.08
CA LEU A 246 33.70 -19.21 1.56
C LEU A 246 32.33 -18.89 2.18
N SER A 247 32.24 -17.82 2.95
CA SER A 247 30.97 -17.34 3.52
C SER A 247 29.98 -16.88 2.43
N VAL A 248 30.47 -16.24 1.36
CA VAL A 248 29.65 -15.87 0.19
C VAL A 248 29.09 -17.10 -0.51
N LEU A 249 29.91 -18.13 -0.69
CA LEU A 249 29.50 -19.41 -1.31
C LEU A 249 28.48 -20.15 -0.45
N ILE A 250 28.70 -20.24 0.86
CA ILE A 250 27.77 -20.88 1.80
C ILE A 250 26.43 -20.13 1.81
N PHE A 251 26.45 -18.78 1.89
CA PHE A 251 25.24 -17.96 1.82
C PHE A 251 24.44 -18.22 0.53
N SER A 252 25.13 -18.22 -0.61
CA SER A 252 24.53 -18.48 -1.90
C SER A 252 23.96 -19.90 -1.98
N PHE A 253 24.66 -20.88 -1.50
CA PHE A 253 24.20 -22.28 -1.45
C PHE A 253 22.97 -22.44 -0.55
N LEU A 254 22.99 -21.89 0.66
CA LEU A 254 21.86 -21.90 1.60
C LEU A 254 20.61 -21.21 1.04
N SER A 255 20.77 -20.24 0.12
CA SER A 255 19.66 -19.53 -0.51
C SER A 255 19.16 -20.23 -1.78
N ILE A 256 20.06 -20.69 -2.66
CA ILE A 256 19.74 -21.26 -3.98
C ILE A 256 19.22 -22.69 -3.84
N MET A 257 19.86 -23.53 -3.02
CA MET A 257 19.49 -24.95 -2.94
C MET A 257 18.04 -25.16 -2.43
N PRO A 258 17.60 -24.56 -1.32
CA PRO A 258 16.21 -24.65 -0.90
C PRO A 258 15.24 -24.08 -1.92
N PHE A 259 15.64 -23.03 -2.66
CA PHE A 259 14.81 -22.39 -3.66
C PHE A 259 14.55 -23.31 -4.88
N ILE A 260 15.58 -24.01 -5.35
CA ILE A 260 15.44 -25.01 -6.42
C ILE A 260 14.54 -26.17 -5.96
N VAL A 261 14.80 -26.70 -4.75
CA VAL A 261 13.98 -27.77 -4.16
C VAL A 261 12.51 -27.33 -4.04
N PHE A 262 12.27 -26.10 -3.58
CA PHE A 262 10.93 -25.52 -3.50
C PHE A 262 10.23 -25.49 -4.88
N ILE A 263 10.91 -25.02 -5.92
CA ILE A 263 10.36 -24.99 -7.28
C ILE A 263 10.02 -26.38 -7.76
N LEU A 264 10.90 -27.36 -7.55
CA LEU A 264 10.67 -28.75 -8.00
C LEU A 264 9.49 -29.41 -7.30
N ILE A 265 9.33 -29.20 -6.00
CA ILE A 265 8.23 -29.78 -5.21
C ILE A 265 6.90 -29.10 -5.55
N PHE A 266 6.84 -27.78 -5.50
CA PHE A 266 5.59 -27.04 -5.67
C PHE A 266 5.10 -27.03 -7.12
N SER A 267 6.00 -27.11 -8.11
CA SER A 267 5.60 -27.21 -9.52
C SER A 267 4.75 -28.46 -9.83
N LYS A 268 5.02 -29.59 -9.17
CA LYS A 268 4.23 -30.82 -9.34
C LYS A 268 2.80 -30.71 -8.81
N GLY A 269 2.61 -29.90 -7.75
CA GLY A 269 1.31 -29.68 -7.14
C GLY A 269 0.56 -28.47 -7.66
N PHE A 270 1.18 -27.64 -8.49
CA PHE A 270 0.68 -26.32 -8.88
C PHE A 270 -0.71 -26.35 -9.51
N ARG A 271 -0.96 -27.28 -10.44
CA ARG A 271 -2.27 -27.46 -11.08
C ARG A 271 -3.35 -27.84 -10.06
N LYS A 272 -3.09 -28.81 -9.21
CA LYS A 272 -4.02 -29.27 -8.17
C LYS A 272 -4.33 -28.18 -7.13
N ILE A 273 -3.36 -27.34 -6.84
CA ILE A 273 -3.52 -26.23 -5.89
C ILE A 273 -4.41 -25.15 -6.50
N ASN A 274 -4.14 -24.74 -7.75
CA ASN A 274 -4.91 -23.70 -8.43
C ASN A 274 -6.34 -24.13 -8.73
N SER A 275 -6.59 -25.36 -9.25
CA SER A 275 -7.94 -25.84 -9.47
C SER A 275 -8.76 -25.86 -8.18
N LYS A 276 -8.21 -26.39 -7.08
CA LYS A 276 -8.91 -26.38 -5.79
C LYS A 276 -9.17 -24.97 -5.26
N MET A 277 -8.31 -23.99 -5.52
CA MET A 277 -8.51 -22.62 -5.06
C MET A 277 -9.45 -21.80 -5.96
N THR A 278 -9.62 -22.21 -7.22
CA THR A 278 -10.56 -21.60 -8.18
C THR A 278 -11.95 -22.22 -8.09
N GLU A 279 -12.06 -23.52 -7.80
CA GLU A 279 -13.32 -24.23 -7.56
C GLU A 279 -13.98 -23.74 -6.25
N GLY A 280 -14.11 -22.43 -6.10
CA GLY A 280 -14.63 -21.80 -4.91
C GLY A 280 -16.05 -22.24 -4.56
N HIS A 281 -16.23 -22.55 -3.30
CA HIS A 281 -17.48 -22.75 -2.58
C HIS A 281 -18.42 -23.81 -3.14
N LYS A 282 -18.56 -24.90 -2.38
CA LYS A 282 -19.80 -25.69 -2.42
C LYS A 282 -20.96 -24.70 -2.40
N VAL A 283 -21.71 -24.69 -3.48
CA VAL A 283 -22.97 -23.96 -3.57
C VAL A 283 -23.82 -24.44 -2.40
N ASN A 284 -23.91 -23.63 -1.35
CA ASN A 284 -24.96 -23.82 -0.38
C ASN A 284 -26.25 -23.65 -1.14
N ASP A 285 -27.19 -24.58 -1.01
CA ASP A 285 -28.53 -24.47 -1.56
C ASP A 285 -29.10 -23.09 -1.22
N TYR A 286 -28.97 -22.17 -2.17
CA TYR A 286 -29.49 -20.83 -2.02
C TYR A 286 -31.02 -20.90 -2.08
N LYS A 287 -31.65 -21.03 -0.93
CA LYS A 287 -33.11 -20.90 -0.83
C LYS A 287 -33.44 -19.42 -1.00
N VAL A 288 -34.11 -19.07 -2.08
CA VAL A 288 -34.65 -17.74 -2.29
C VAL A 288 -35.65 -17.46 -1.16
N LYS A 289 -35.17 -16.80 -0.10
CA LYS A 289 -36.05 -16.24 0.93
C LYS A 289 -36.69 -15.02 0.33
N GLY A 290 -38.01 -15.05 0.15
CA GLY A 290 -38.89 -14.07 -0.44
C GLY A 290 -38.31 -12.74 -0.89
N LEU A 291 -38.52 -12.37 -2.12
CA LEU A 291 -38.09 -11.11 -2.74
C LEU A 291 -38.67 -9.94 -1.95
N LYS A 292 -37.86 -9.28 -1.12
CA LYS A 292 -38.28 -8.01 -0.49
C LYS A 292 -37.97 -6.87 -1.44
N SER A 293 -39.00 -6.15 -1.88
CA SER A 293 -38.84 -4.91 -2.61
C SER A 293 -38.15 -3.86 -1.75
N SER A 294 -37.18 -3.16 -2.30
CA SER A 294 -36.49 -2.06 -1.65
C SER A 294 -36.33 -0.89 -2.61
N LYS A 295 -36.27 0.35 -2.07
CA LYS A 295 -36.03 1.55 -2.89
C LYS A 295 -34.70 1.37 -3.67
N PRO A 296 -34.61 1.83 -4.95
CA PRO A 296 -33.43 1.63 -5.80
C PRO A 296 -32.11 2.07 -5.15
N ILE A 297 -32.06 3.25 -4.55
CA ILE A 297 -30.88 3.77 -3.85
C ILE A 297 -30.42 2.82 -2.71
N LYS A 298 -31.36 2.28 -1.92
CA LYS A 298 -31.03 1.37 -0.82
C LYS A 298 -30.49 0.04 -1.34
N ALA A 299 -31.05 -0.47 -2.44
CA ALA A 299 -30.56 -1.68 -3.10
C ALA A 299 -29.14 -1.49 -3.65
N LEU A 300 -28.90 -0.36 -4.33
CA LEU A 300 -27.57 0.00 -4.85
C LEU A 300 -26.56 0.19 -3.72
N LEU A 301 -26.92 0.88 -2.66
CA LEU A 301 -26.03 1.10 -1.50
C LEU A 301 -25.67 -0.24 -0.83
N ASN A 302 -26.63 -1.16 -0.67
CA ASN A 302 -26.35 -2.50 -0.14
C ASN A 302 -25.46 -3.32 -1.08
N LYS A 303 -25.63 -3.20 -2.40
CA LYS A 303 -24.74 -3.80 -3.42
C LYS A 303 -23.31 -3.31 -3.22
N GLU A 304 -23.14 -2.00 -3.14
CA GLU A 304 -21.84 -1.39 -2.98
C GLU A 304 -21.17 -1.76 -1.64
N LEU A 305 -21.94 -1.82 -0.52
CA LEU A 305 -21.42 -2.29 0.77
C LEU A 305 -20.92 -3.74 0.70
N LYS A 306 -21.71 -4.62 0.09
CA LYS A 306 -21.29 -6.01 -0.10
C LYS A 306 -20.03 -6.11 -0.94
N ARG A 307 -19.94 -5.31 -2.00
CA ARG A 307 -18.77 -5.23 -2.86
C ARG A 307 -17.54 -4.73 -2.11
N TYR A 308 -17.69 -3.66 -1.33
CA TYR A 308 -16.61 -3.11 -0.52
C TYR A 308 -15.99 -4.18 0.39
N PHE A 309 -16.80 -4.86 1.20
CA PHE A 309 -16.32 -5.90 2.11
C PHE A 309 -15.94 -7.22 1.42
N SER A 310 -16.32 -7.43 0.16
CA SER A 310 -15.88 -8.60 -0.62
C SER A 310 -14.47 -8.44 -1.19
N SER A 311 -13.93 -7.24 -1.27
CA SER A 311 -12.58 -6.94 -1.78
C SER A 311 -11.67 -6.49 -0.65
N TYR A 312 -10.78 -7.37 -0.19
CA TYR A 312 -9.82 -7.03 0.88
C TYR A 312 -8.90 -5.86 0.47
N ILE A 313 -8.49 -5.81 -0.80
CA ILE A 313 -7.62 -4.75 -1.32
C ILE A 313 -8.32 -3.39 -1.29
N TYR A 314 -9.61 -3.36 -1.66
CA TYR A 314 -10.40 -2.15 -1.64
C TYR A 314 -10.54 -1.62 -0.21
N VAL A 315 -10.92 -2.50 0.72
CA VAL A 315 -11.00 -2.14 2.14
C VAL A 315 -9.66 -1.64 2.67
N LEU A 316 -8.57 -2.41 2.48
CA LEU A 316 -7.26 -2.04 3.00
C LEU A 316 -6.76 -0.68 2.51
N ASN A 317 -6.91 -0.43 1.22
CA ASN A 317 -6.38 0.81 0.64
C ASN A 317 -7.17 2.04 1.12
N THR A 318 -8.48 1.91 1.28
CA THR A 318 -9.36 3.03 1.64
C THR A 318 -9.62 3.16 3.14
N SER A 319 -9.45 2.10 3.93
CA SER A 319 -9.59 2.16 5.39
C SER A 319 -8.31 2.55 6.13
N PHE A 320 -7.16 2.59 5.44
CA PHE A 320 -5.87 2.85 6.07
C PHE A 320 -5.85 4.18 6.85
N GLY A 321 -6.36 5.27 6.25
CA GLY A 321 -6.48 6.56 6.92
C GLY A 321 -7.40 6.50 8.14
N LEU A 322 -8.53 5.79 8.04
CA LEU A 322 -9.48 5.64 9.16
C LEU A 322 -8.90 4.83 10.31
N VAL A 323 -8.14 3.78 10.00
CA VAL A 323 -7.43 2.97 11.01
C VAL A 323 -6.38 3.82 11.72
N LEU A 324 -5.57 4.58 10.98
CA LEU A 324 -4.60 5.52 11.55
C LEU A 324 -5.27 6.52 12.49
N LEU A 325 -6.39 7.10 12.08
CA LEU A 325 -7.13 8.07 12.86
C LEU A 325 -7.69 7.44 14.15
N GLY A 326 -8.24 6.24 14.07
CA GLY A 326 -8.72 5.49 15.22
C GLY A 326 -7.59 5.17 16.21
N VAL A 327 -6.44 4.73 15.71
CA VAL A 327 -5.23 4.49 16.52
C VAL A 327 -4.75 5.74 17.22
N LEU A 328 -4.74 6.86 16.50
CA LEU A 328 -4.32 8.14 17.04
C LEU A 328 -5.28 8.60 18.15
N ALA A 329 -6.60 8.43 17.96
CA ALA A 329 -7.61 8.74 18.97
C ALA A 329 -7.43 7.89 20.24
N VAL A 330 -7.29 6.57 20.09
CA VAL A 330 -7.06 5.65 21.21
C VAL A 330 -5.71 5.94 21.89
N GLY A 331 -4.68 6.21 21.09
CA GLY A 331 -3.36 6.57 21.60
C GLY A 331 -3.38 7.83 22.47
N ILE A 332 -4.09 8.88 22.04
CA ILE A 332 -4.24 10.12 22.81
C ILE A 332 -4.98 9.87 24.14
N ILE A 333 -5.99 8.99 24.13
CA ILE A 333 -6.73 8.64 25.34
C ILE A 333 -5.84 7.92 26.37
N ILE A 334 -5.03 6.94 25.91
CA ILE A 334 -4.21 6.09 26.78
C ILE A 334 -2.95 6.83 27.25
N LEU A 335 -2.21 7.45 26.33
CA LEU A 335 -0.88 8.00 26.58
C LEU A 335 -0.90 9.46 27.06
N GLY A 336 -1.96 10.19 26.75
CA GLY A 336 -2.07 11.63 27.03
C GLY A 336 -1.33 12.50 26.00
N LYS A 337 -1.56 13.82 26.12
CA LYS A 337 -1.05 14.82 25.18
C LYS A 337 0.48 14.83 25.05
N ASP A 338 1.17 14.86 26.21
CA ASP A 338 2.62 15.09 26.25
C ASP A 338 3.41 13.92 25.63
N LYS A 339 3.02 12.69 25.95
CA LYS A 339 3.67 11.50 25.36
C LYS A 339 3.42 11.37 23.87
N ILE A 340 2.22 11.72 23.40
CA ILE A 340 1.95 11.68 21.95
C ILE A 340 2.65 12.80 21.21
N ALA A 341 2.71 14.01 21.79
CA ALA A 341 3.46 15.11 21.21
C ALA A 341 4.94 14.76 21.00
N THR A 342 5.55 14.07 21.96
CA THR A 342 6.94 13.59 21.83
C THR A 342 7.09 12.46 20.80
N ILE A 343 6.12 11.54 20.69
CA ILE A 343 6.16 10.40 19.76
C ILE A 343 6.09 10.87 18.30
N ILE A 344 5.19 11.83 18.02
CA ILE A 344 4.94 12.28 16.65
C ILE A 344 5.82 13.52 16.33
N ASN A 345 6.77 13.88 17.20
CA ASN A 345 7.57 15.10 17.10
C ASN A 345 6.70 16.36 16.92
N LEU A 346 5.53 16.37 17.53
CA LEU A 346 4.64 17.52 17.54
C LEU A 346 5.13 18.54 18.57
N SER A 347 5.22 19.80 18.16
CA SER A 347 5.57 20.86 19.09
C SER A 347 4.53 20.95 20.21
N SER A 348 4.97 20.96 21.45
CA SER A 348 4.11 21.09 22.64
C SER A 348 3.48 22.49 22.80
N TYR A 349 3.84 23.45 21.96
CA TYR A 349 3.18 24.76 21.92
C TYR A 349 1.72 24.63 21.50
N THR A 350 0.82 25.10 22.33
CA THR A 350 -0.63 24.87 22.23
C THR A 350 -1.25 25.27 20.89
N SER A 351 -0.81 26.37 20.28
CA SER A 351 -1.33 26.84 19.00
C SER A 351 -0.90 25.98 17.81
N MET A 352 0.37 25.60 17.72
CA MET A 352 0.87 24.74 16.65
C MET A 352 0.35 23.31 16.75
N PHE A 353 0.10 22.82 17.96
CA PHE A 353 -0.43 21.48 18.19
C PHE A 353 -1.84 21.29 17.59
N ASN A 354 -2.71 22.29 17.71
CA ASN A 354 -4.05 22.25 17.13
C ASN A 354 -4.01 22.21 15.59
N VAL A 355 -3.11 22.98 14.98
CA VAL A 355 -2.87 22.98 13.52
C VAL A 355 -2.43 21.58 13.06
N GLN A 356 -1.45 21.01 13.76
CA GLN A 356 -0.88 19.70 13.40
C GLN A 356 -1.93 18.59 13.52
N ILE A 357 -2.72 18.56 14.60
CA ILE A 357 -3.81 17.57 14.75
C ILE A 357 -4.85 17.74 13.64
N THR A 358 -5.24 18.98 13.33
CA THR A 358 -6.17 19.26 12.22
C THR A 358 -5.63 18.69 10.91
N MET A 359 -4.37 18.96 10.58
CA MET A 359 -3.74 18.46 9.35
C MET A 359 -3.69 16.93 9.31
N ILE A 360 -3.39 16.28 10.43
CA ILE A 360 -3.36 14.81 10.51
C ILE A 360 -4.78 14.23 10.31
N ILE A 361 -5.79 14.79 10.94
CA ILE A 361 -7.18 14.33 10.77
C ILE A 361 -7.62 14.49 9.31
N MET A 362 -7.35 15.65 8.70
CA MET A 362 -7.68 15.90 7.30
C MET A 362 -6.93 14.95 6.36
N PHE A 363 -5.64 14.71 6.61
CA PHE A 363 -4.83 13.74 5.87
C PHE A 363 -5.45 12.34 5.92
N CYS A 364 -5.86 11.88 7.11
CA CYS A 364 -6.49 10.57 7.28
C CYS A 364 -7.83 10.47 6.52
N ILE A 365 -8.65 11.52 6.53
CA ILE A 365 -9.91 11.58 5.77
C ILE A 365 -9.62 11.49 4.27
N PHE A 366 -8.67 12.26 3.77
CA PHE A 366 -8.35 12.31 2.34
C PHE A 366 -7.70 11.04 1.81
N MET A 367 -6.99 10.30 2.65
CA MET A 367 -6.50 8.97 2.30
C MET A 367 -7.61 7.92 2.16
N SER A 368 -8.82 8.21 2.63
CA SER A 368 -9.93 7.24 2.72
C SER A 368 -10.98 7.43 1.62
N CYS A 369 -10.52 7.63 0.37
CA CYS A 369 -11.39 7.86 -0.78
C CYS A 369 -11.82 6.54 -1.44
N THR A 370 -13.05 6.09 -1.19
CA THR A 370 -13.60 4.89 -1.86
C THR A 370 -14.08 5.20 -3.28
N THR A 371 -14.57 6.41 -3.53
CA THR A 371 -15.18 6.79 -4.81
C THR A 371 -14.19 6.90 -5.96
N SER A 372 -12.90 7.12 -5.68
CA SER A 372 -11.84 7.21 -6.69
C SER A 372 -11.65 5.95 -7.55
N SER A 373 -12.19 4.81 -7.12
CA SER A 373 -12.12 3.54 -7.84
C SER A 373 -13.48 2.89 -8.07
N SER A 374 -14.56 3.48 -7.56
CA SER A 374 -15.89 2.86 -7.50
C SER A 374 -16.53 2.57 -8.86
N ILE A 375 -16.35 3.44 -9.87
CA ILE A 375 -16.82 3.22 -11.25
C ILE A 375 -15.93 2.20 -11.95
N SER A 376 -14.62 2.38 -11.85
CA SER A 376 -13.63 1.48 -12.46
C SER A 376 -13.77 0.03 -11.97
N LEU A 377 -14.13 -0.16 -10.71
CA LEU A 377 -14.36 -1.49 -10.16
C LEU A 377 -15.59 -2.19 -10.76
N GLU A 378 -16.55 -1.51 -11.37
CA GLU A 378 -17.64 -2.17 -12.12
C GLU A 378 -17.05 -2.99 -13.29
N GLY A 379 -15.96 -2.48 -13.90
CA GLY A 379 -15.26 -3.18 -14.97
C GLY A 379 -16.17 -3.55 -16.12
N LYS A 380 -16.02 -4.77 -16.62
CA LYS A 380 -16.84 -5.31 -17.71
C LYS A 380 -18.33 -5.44 -17.38
N ASN A 381 -18.72 -5.36 -16.11
CA ASN A 381 -20.12 -5.47 -15.67
C ASN A 381 -20.83 -4.10 -15.61
N LEU A 382 -20.19 -3.01 -16.03
CA LEU A 382 -20.78 -1.66 -16.02
C LEU A 382 -22.08 -1.59 -16.83
N TRP A 383 -22.18 -2.37 -17.91
CA TRP A 383 -23.37 -2.46 -18.75
C TRP A 383 -24.63 -2.88 -17.97
N ILE A 384 -24.48 -3.69 -16.90
CA ILE A 384 -25.62 -4.11 -16.07
C ILE A 384 -26.26 -2.89 -15.39
N LEU A 385 -25.44 -1.97 -14.86
CA LEU A 385 -25.96 -0.75 -14.24
C LEU A 385 -26.64 0.17 -15.26
N LYS A 386 -26.13 0.19 -16.50
CA LYS A 386 -26.70 1.00 -17.59
C LYS A 386 -27.99 0.42 -18.15
N SER A 387 -28.19 -0.89 -18.10
CA SER A 387 -29.42 -1.55 -18.59
C SER A 387 -30.58 -1.47 -17.60
N LEU A 388 -30.33 -1.12 -16.35
CA LEU A 388 -31.37 -0.97 -15.35
C LEU A 388 -32.14 0.36 -15.54
N PRO A 389 -33.47 0.39 -15.35
CA PRO A 389 -34.29 1.61 -15.42
C PRO A 389 -34.11 2.45 -14.13
N ILE A 390 -32.87 2.93 -13.88
CA ILE A 390 -32.48 3.69 -12.69
C ILE A 390 -31.79 4.97 -13.16
N ASP A 391 -32.09 6.09 -12.50
CA ASP A 391 -31.40 7.35 -12.75
C ASP A 391 -29.91 7.26 -12.44
N GLU A 392 -29.07 7.77 -13.30
CA GLU A 392 -27.61 7.81 -13.11
C GLU A 392 -27.21 8.53 -11.81
N LEU A 393 -27.99 9.54 -11.43
CA LEU A 393 -27.76 10.24 -10.16
C LEU A 393 -27.97 9.35 -8.94
N ASP A 394 -28.86 8.36 -9.01
CA ASP A 394 -29.06 7.42 -7.91
C ASP A 394 -27.90 6.42 -7.80
N ILE A 395 -27.29 6.06 -8.94
CA ILE A 395 -26.05 5.31 -8.96
C ILE A 395 -24.93 6.12 -8.30
N PHE A 396 -24.80 7.41 -8.64
CA PHE A 396 -23.78 8.27 -8.03
C PHE A 396 -24.01 8.48 -6.53
N LYS A 397 -25.25 8.75 -6.11
CA LYS A 397 -25.60 8.89 -4.68
C LYS A 397 -25.26 7.62 -3.89
N SER A 398 -25.48 6.43 -4.46
CA SER A 398 -25.12 5.18 -3.79
C SER A 398 -23.61 5.03 -3.58
N LYS A 399 -22.79 5.43 -4.56
CA LYS A 399 -21.34 5.39 -4.48
C LYS A 399 -20.77 6.45 -3.52
N LEU A 400 -21.35 7.66 -3.53
CA LEU A 400 -21.05 8.71 -2.55
C LEU A 400 -21.46 8.27 -1.14
N GLY A 401 -22.64 7.66 -1.02
CA GLY A 401 -23.20 7.22 0.24
C GLY A 401 -22.28 6.22 0.99
N ILE A 402 -21.62 5.33 0.28
CA ILE A 402 -20.65 4.42 0.90
C ILE A 402 -19.46 5.16 1.50
N ASN A 403 -18.86 6.09 0.75
CA ASN A 403 -17.72 6.86 1.25
C ASN A 403 -18.12 7.62 2.52
N ILE A 404 -19.25 8.29 2.49
CA ILE A 404 -19.74 9.07 3.62
C ILE A 404 -20.05 8.16 4.82
N LEU A 405 -20.68 7.00 4.59
CA LEU A 405 -21.06 6.04 5.63
C LEU A 405 -19.85 5.44 6.35
N LEU A 406 -18.72 5.28 5.65
CA LEU A 406 -17.50 4.74 6.21
C LEU A 406 -16.64 5.83 6.87
N VAL A 407 -16.44 6.97 6.19
CA VAL A 407 -15.47 7.99 6.60
C VAL A 407 -16.02 8.87 7.72
N LEU A 408 -17.23 9.41 7.53
CA LEU A 408 -17.76 10.45 8.41
C LEU A 408 -17.96 9.98 9.86
N PRO A 409 -18.60 8.81 10.15
CA PRO A 409 -18.80 8.39 11.53
C PRO A 409 -17.47 8.14 12.27
N ILE A 410 -16.52 7.46 11.60
CA ILE A 410 -15.23 7.13 12.20
C ILE A 410 -14.43 8.41 12.47
N ALA A 411 -14.41 9.35 11.51
CA ALA A 411 -13.70 10.61 11.66
C ALA A 411 -14.28 11.48 12.78
N LEU A 412 -15.62 11.60 12.85
CA LEU A 412 -16.27 12.37 13.92
C LEU A 412 -16.07 11.75 15.29
N ILE A 413 -16.27 10.43 15.43
CA ILE A 413 -16.08 9.75 16.73
C ILE A 413 -14.63 9.89 17.17
N SER A 414 -13.66 9.64 16.30
CA SER A 414 -12.25 9.79 16.63
C SER A 414 -11.89 11.22 17.04
N PHE A 415 -12.39 12.23 16.33
CA PHE A 415 -12.16 13.64 16.67
C PHE A 415 -12.81 14.01 18.02
N LEU A 416 -14.06 13.59 18.27
CA LEU A 416 -14.73 13.86 19.54
C LEU A 416 -13.99 13.22 20.73
N LEU A 417 -13.50 11.99 20.58
CA LEU A 417 -12.68 11.34 21.59
C LEU A 417 -11.39 12.11 21.88
N ILE A 418 -10.71 12.58 20.84
CA ILE A 418 -9.52 13.43 20.94
C ILE A 418 -9.85 14.74 21.65
N SER A 419 -10.97 15.39 21.28
CA SER A 419 -11.35 16.72 21.79
C SER A 419 -11.70 16.67 23.29
N ILE A 420 -12.34 15.60 23.76
CA ILE A 420 -12.65 15.40 25.18
C ILE A 420 -11.36 15.29 26.01
N LYS A 421 -10.41 14.46 25.53
CA LYS A 421 -9.15 14.24 26.26
C LYS A 421 -8.24 15.47 26.28
N LEU A 422 -8.21 16.22 25.17
CA LEU A 422 -7.36 17.41 25.02
C LEU A 422 -8.02 18.69 25.53
N LYS A 423 -9.29 18.63 25.95
CA LYS A 423 -10.07 19.79 26.47
C LYS A 423 -10.06 20.97 25.49
N PHE A 424 -10.36 20.71 24.21
CA PHE A 424 -10.45 21.76 23.20
C PHE A 424 -11.59 22.74 23.48
N SER A 425 -11.48 23.96 22.98
CA SER A 425 -12.56 24.96 23.09
C SER A 425 -13.79 24.50 22.30
N ILE A 426 -14.99 24.82 22.80
CA ILE A 426 -16.25 24.47 22.15
C ILE A 426 -16.30 25.01 20.72
N PHE A 427 -15.80 26.24 20.52
CA PHE A 427 -15.71 26.85 19.20
C PHE A 427 -14.90 26.00 18.21
N TYR A 428 -13.71 25.54 18.62
CA TYR A 428 -12.87 24.67 17.78
C TYR A 428 -13.56 23.33 17.49
N ILE A 429 -14.24 22.74 18.49
CA ILE A 429 -14.96 21.48 18.31
C ILE A 429 -16.06 21.62 17.26
N ILE A 430 -16.84 22.71 17.30
CA ILE A 430 -17.93 22.94 16.34
C ILE A 430 -17.38 23.14 14.93
N ILE A 431 -16.42 24.05 14.72
CA ILE A 431 -15.90 24.35 13.38
C ILE A 431 -15.18 23.14 12.79
N MET A 432 -14.38 22.45 13.60
CA MET A 432 -13.67 21.27 13.14
C MET A 432 -14.63 20.13 12.79
N SER A 433 -15.73 19.94 13.53
CA SER A 433 -16.76 18.97 13.19
C SER A 433 -17.43 19.29 11.85
N ILE A 434 -17.72 20.57 11.59
CA ILE A 434 -18.25 21.03 10.30
C ILE A 434 -17.22 20.78 9.19
N LEU A 435 -15.94 21.09 9.42
CA LEU A 435 -14.87 20.84 8.46
C LEU A 435 -14.74 19.35 8.13
N ILE A 436 -14.83 18.45 9.12
CA ILE A 436 -14.83 16.99 8.91
C ILE A 436 -16.00 16.56 8.03
N ILE A 437 -17.20 17.08 8.29
CA ILE A 437 -18.40 16.76 7.49
C ILE A 437 -18.17 17.19 6.04
N VAL A 438 -17.87 18.46 5.81
CA VAL A 438 -17.68 19.03 4.48
C VAL A 438 -16.53 18.32 3.75
N SER A 439 -15.41 18.07 4.39
CA SER A 439 -14.28 17.37 3.78
C SER A 439 -14.59 15.91 3.43
N SER A 440 -15.46 15.25 4.20
CA SER A 440 -15.92 13.89 3.87
C SER A 440 -16.80 13.87 2.60
N PHE A 441 -17.61 14.92 2.38
CA PHE A 441 -18.35 15.11 1.13
C PHE A 441 -17.40 15.47 -0.02
N PHE A 442 -16.45 16.37 0.23
CA PHE A 442 -15.48 16.79 -0.78
C PHE A 442 -14.72 15.61 -1.36
N ILE A 443 -14.11 14.77 -0.52
CA ILE A 443 -13.33 13.64 -1.01
C ILE A 443 -14.19 12.61 -1.75
N ALA A 444 -15.44 12.43 -1.33
CA ALA A 444 -16.41 11.57 -2.01
C ALA A 444 -16.73 12.08 -3.42
N LEU A 445 -17.10 13.36 -3.53
CA LEU A 445 -17.45 14.01 -4.81
C LEU A 445 -16.25 14.08 -5.74
N TYR A 446 -15.13 14.55 -5.23
CA TYR A 446 -13.89 14.68 -5.99
C TYR A 446 -13.41 13.34 -6.53
N GLY A 447 -13.35 12.30 -5.67
CA GLY A 447 -12.95 10.96 -6.08
C GLY A 447 -13.87 10.38 -7.17
N LEU A 448 -15.18 10.57 -7.04
CA LEU A 448 -16.15 10.13 -8.06
C LEU A 448 -15.91 10.86 -9.39
N PHE A 449 -15.74 12.18 -9.36
CA PHE A 449 -15.49 12.98 -10.56
C PHE A 449 -14.22 12.57 -11.29
N ILE A 450 -13.11 12.40 -10.55
CA ILE A 450 -11.84 11.92 -11.14
C ILE A 450 -11.98 10.50 -11.69
N ASN A 451 -12.76 9.64 -11.03
CA ASN A 451 -12.97 8.27 -11.53
C ASN A 451 -13.84 8.21 -12.78
N LEU A 452 -14.74 9.18 -12.96
CA LEU A 452 -15.49 9.36 -14.21
C LEU A 452 -14.63 9.90 -15.36
N LEU A 453 -13.62 10.75 -15.05
CA LEU A 453 -12.69 11.29 -16.05
C LEU A 453 -11.64 10.26 -16.51
N TYR A 454 -11.16 9.43 -15.57
CA TYR A 454 -10.09 8.47 -15.81
C TYR A 454 -10.49 7.04 -15.38
N PRO A 455 -11.56 6.47 -15.94
CA PRO A 455 -12.00 5.13 -15.58
C PRO A 455 -11.05 4.09 -16.17
N LYS A 456 -10.80 3.01 -15.40
CA LYS A 456 -10.09 1.83 -15.87
C LYS A 456 -11.03 0.63 -15.79
N LEU A 457 -11.74 0.34 -16.87
CA LEU A 457 -12.74 -0.73 -16.91
C LEU A 457 -12.13 -2.10 -17.22
N ASP A 458 -11.06 -2.13 -18.04
CA ASP A 458 -10.30 -3.34 -18.32
C ASP A 458 -9.17 -3.52 -17.32
N TYR A 459 -9.32 -4.47 -16.42
CA TYR A 459 -8.29 -4.84 -15.45
C TYR A 459 -8.32 -6.34 -15.18
N ILE A 460 -7.15 -6.90 -14.92
CA ILE A 460 -6.98 -8.31 -14.56
C ILE A 460 -7.13 -8.50 -13.05
N ASN A 461 -6.63 -7.53 -12.27
CA ASN A 461 -6.64 -7.56 -10.82
C ASN A 461 -7.15 -6.22 -10.26
N GLU A 462 -7.94 -6.27 -9.18
CA GLU A 462 -8.46 -5.08 -8.49
C GLU A 462 -7.35 -4.14 -7.96
N VAL A 463 -6.14 -4.68 -7.68
CA VAL A 463 -4.95 -3.87 -7.33
C VAL A 463 -4.64 -2.82 -8.39
N GLU A 464 -4.86 -3.15 -9.68
CA GLU A 464 -4.60 -2.22 -10.77
C GLU A 464 -5.53 -1.01 -10.77
N VAL A 465 -6.74 -1.18 -10.28
CA VAL A 465 -7.74 -0.12 -10.18
C VAL A 465 -7.58 0.66 -8.88
N VAL A 466 -7.53 -0.05 -7.77
CA VAL A 466 -7.58 0.55 -6.43
C VAL A 466 -6.25 1.21 -6.06
N LYS A 467 -5.12 0.58 -6.39
CA LYS A 467 -3.79 1.05 -5.96
C LYS A 467 -2.98 1.71 -7.09
N ARG A 468 -3.14 1.25 -8.34
CA ARG A 468 -2.38 1.74 -9.49
C ARG A 468 -3.23 2.50 -10.50
N GLY A 469 -4.51 2.70 -10.24
CA GLY A 469 -5.41 3.46 -11.08
C GLY A 469 -5.02 4.93 -11.12
N LEU A 470 -5.06 5.56 -12.31
CA LEU A 470 -4.81 6.99 -12.45
C LEU A 470 -5.73 7.81 -11.57
N SER A 471 -7.01 7.44 -11.50
CA SER A 471 -7.99 8.13 -10.65
C SER A 471 -7.65 8.07 -9.17
N SER A 472 -7.24 6.92 -8.66
CA SER A 472 -6.83 6.77 -7.26
C SER A 472 -5.55 7.56 -6.97
N THR A 473 -4.56 7.51 -7.87
CA THR A 473 -3.30 8.24 -7.75
C THR A 473 -3.53 9.76 -7.75
N ILE A 474 -4.31 10.28 -8.71
CA ILE A 474 -4.64 11.71 -8.78
C ILE A 474 -5.39 12.14 -7.52
N SER A 475 -6.35 11.35 -7.03
CA SER A 475 -7.10 11.68 -5.81
C SER A 475 -6.21 11.82 -4.59
N ILE A 476 -5.21 10.97 -4.41
CA ILE A 476 -4.26 11.04 -3.29
C ILE A 476 -3.35 12.26 -3.41
N PHE A 477 -2.72 12.46 -4.57
CA PHE A 477 -1.78 13.59 -4.74
C PHE A 477 -2.46 14.95 -4.69
N SER A 478 -3.65 15.09 -5.28
CA SER A 478 -4.42 16.35 -5.19
C SER A 478 -4.90 16.65 -3.77
N SER A 479 -5.24 15.61 -3.00
CA SER A 479 -5.57 15.78 -1.58
C SER A 479 -4.37 16.24 -0.75
N LEU A 480 -3.17 15.73 -1.04
CA LEU A 480 -1.92 16.21 -0.43
C LEU A 480 -1.63 17.66 -0.83
N ALA A 481 -1.82 18.01 -2.10
CA ALA A 481 -1.65 19.39 -2.57
C ALA A 481 -2.64 20.34 -1.90
N TYR A 482 -3.89 19.93 -1.72
CA TYR A 482 -4.92 20.67 -0.99
C TYR A 482 -4.45 20.99 0.45
N LEU A 483 -3.98 19.98 1.19
CA LEU A 483 -3.43 20.17 2.53
C LEU A 483 -2.20 21.08 2.53
N GLY A 484 -1.31 20.91 1.55
CA GLY A 484 -0.13 21.73 1.39
C GLY A 484 -0.45 23.21 1.18
N ILE A 485 -1.50 23.51 0.41
CA ILE A 485 -1.99 24.88 0.19
C ILE A 485 -2.44 25.52 1.52
N TYR A 486 -3.24 24.81 2.33
CA TYR A 486 -3.65 25.34 3.63
C TYR A 486 -2.48 25.51 4.61
N GLY A 487 -1.54 24.57 4.60
CA GLY A 487 -0.30 24.69 5.36
C GLY A 487 0.52 25.91 4.94
N ALA A 488 0.65 26.15 3.64
CA ALA A 488 1.34 27.32 3.10
C ALA A 488 0.61 28.65 3.46
N ILE A 489 -0.71 28.68 3.32
CA ILE A 489 -1.52 29.85 3.71
C ILE A 489 -1.29 30.18 5.20
N TYR A 490 -1.32 29.18 6.07
CA TYR A 490 -1.05 29.36 7.49
C TYR A 490 0.35 29.94 7.74
N TYR A 491 1.36 29.38 7.09
CA TYR A 491 2.76 29.76 7.31
C TYR A 491 3.09 31.15 6.75
N PHE A 492 2.67 31.45 5.52
CA PHE A 492 3.01 32.72 4.86
C PHE A 492 2.16 33.90 5.29
N LEU A 493 0.84 33.69 5.45
CA LEU A 493 -0.08 34.78 5.82
C LEU A 493 -0.18 34.99 7.33
N LYS A 494 0.39 34.09 8.14
CA LYS A 494 0.36 34.15 9.62
C LYS A 494 -1.04 34.41 10.17
N LEU A 495 -2.07 33.85 9.51
CA LEU A 495 -3.47 34.03 9.91
C LEU A 495 -3.71 33.38 11.28
N ASP A 496 -4.64 33.95 12.04
CA ASP A 496 -5.13 33.26 13.22
C ASP A 496 -5.73 31.89 12.82
N PHE A 497 -5.41 30.87 13.61
CA PHE A 497 -5.83 29.49 13.33
C PHE A 497 -7.36 29.34 13.18
N ASN A 498 -8.14 30.06 13.97
CA ASN A 498 -9.60 30.05 13.89
C ASN A 498 -10.10 30.63 12.56
N VAL A 499 -9.48 31.70 12.07
CA VAL A 499 -9.78 32.30 10.76
C VAL A 499 -9.45 31.33 9.64
N LEU A 500 -8.31 30.65 9.72
CA LEU A 500 -7.92 29.63 8.76
C LEU A 500 -8.94 28.48 8.69
N LEU A 501 -9.43 28.00 9.84
CA LEU A 501 -10.44 26.94 9.89
C LEU A 501 -11.76 27.37 9.23
N ILE A 502 -12.22 28.59 9.47
CA ILE A 502 -13.43 29.15 8.85
C ILE A 502 -13.23 29.24 7.34
N LEU A 503 -12.09 29.77 6.88
CA LEU A 503 -11.75 29.85 5.46
C LEU A 503 -11.69 28.46 4.83
N ALA A 504 -11.06 27.49 5.48
CA ALA A 504 -11.00 26.11 5.00
C ALA A 504 -12.40 25.50 4.86
N THR A 505 -13.29 25.69 5.84
CA THR A 505 -14.66 25.16 5.78
C THR A 505 -15.48 25.81 4.68
N THR A 506 -15.41 27.12 4.52
CA THR A 506 -16.18 27.85 3.51
C THR A 506 -15.72 27.55 2.09
N ILE A 507 -14.39 27.48 1.85
CA ILE A 507 -13.82 27.13 0.55
C ILE A 507 -14.16 25.69 0.18
N THR A 508 -14.03 24.73 1.11
CA THR A 508 -14.36 23.33 0.86
C THR A 508 -15.85 23.16 0.53
N LEU A 509 -16.73 23.84 1.28
CA LEU A 509 -18.18 23.83 1.02
C LEU A 509 -18.50 24.40 -0.37
N ALA A 510 -17.88 25.50 -0.78
CA ALA A 510 -18.03 26.05 -2.11
C ALA A 510 -17.59 25.06 -3.20
N MET A 511 -16.45 24.38 -2.98
CA MET A 511 -15.97 23.34 -3.89
C MET A 511 -16.94 22.15 -3.98
N ASP A 512 -17.58 21.75 -2.89
CA ASP A 512 -18.58 20.69 -2.88
C ASP A 512 -19.81 21.04 -3.74
N LEU A 513 -20.31 22.27 -3.61
CA LEU A 513 -21.42 22.74 -4.42
C LEU A 513 -21.07 22.78 -5.92
N ILE A 514 -19.88 23.26 -6.25
CA ILE A 514 -19.37 23.28 -7.63
C ILE A 514 -19.22 21.86 -8.19
N LEU A 515 -18.56 20.95 -7.45
CA LEU A 515 -18.38 19.57 -7.87
C LEU A 515 -19.69 18.84 -8.05
N TRP A 516 -20.65 19.04 -7.14
CA TRP A 516 -21.98 18.45 -7.28
C TRP A 516 -22.70 18.93 -8.54
N LYS A 517 -22.62 20.22 -8.86
CA LYS A 517 -23.16 20.77 -10.12
C LYS A 517 -22.48 20.15 -11.36
N ILE A 518 -21.17 19.99 -11.33
CA ILE A 518 -20.39 19.37 -12.42
C ILE A 518 -20.76 17.90 -12.58
N ILE A 519 -20.92 17.15 -11.48
CA ILE A 519 -21.30 15.74 -11.52
C ILE A 519 -22.71 15.58 -12.11
N LYS A 520 -23.66 16.43 -11.73
CA LYS A 520 -25.02 16.40 -12.28
C LYS A 520 -25.08 16.63 -13.79
N THR A 521 -24.19 17.44 -14.35
CA THR A 521 -24.18 17.80 -15.78
C THR A 521 -23.15 16.97 -16.54
N LYS A 522 -21.87 17.29 -16.39
CA LYS A 522 -20.77 16.63 -17.11
C LYS A 522 -20.57 15.17 -16.65
N GLY A 523 -20.75 14.87 -15.36
CA GLY A 523 -20.58 13.52 -14.83
C GLY A 523 -21.55 12.51 -15.41
N VAL A 524 -22.82 12.89 -15.56
CA VAL A 524 -23.85 12.05 -16.19
C VAL A 524 -23.49 11.78 -17.66
N ASN A 525 -23.09 12.80 -18.41
CA ASN A 525 -22.69 12.64 -19.81
C ASN A 525 -21.44 11.75 -19.95
N LEU A 526 -20.46 11.93 -19.07
CA LEU A 526 -19.28 11.06 -19.04
C LEU A 526 -19.69 9.61 -18.78
N PHE A 527 -20.54 9.36 -17.79
CA PHE A 527 -20.98 8.01 -17.44
C PHE A 527 -21.73 7.32 -18.59
N ARG A 528 -22.60 8.05 -19.30
CA ARG A 528 -23.32 7.53 -20.48
C ARG A 528 -22.38 7.10 -21.60
N ASN A 529 -21.27 7.80 -21.78
CA ASN A 529 -20.28 7.54 -22.83
C ASN A 529 -19.25 6.47 -22.44
N LEU A 530 -19.27 5.93 -21.21
CA LEU A 530 -18.39 4.85 -20.79
C LEU A 530 -18.85 3.51 -21.37
N GLY A 531 -18.01 2.74 -21.99
CA GLY A 531 -18.22 1.36 -22.41
C GLY A 531 -18.64 1.22 -23.83
#